data_87e05ac1e22b32ed604dbec1fb33312e
#
_entry.id   87e05ac1e22b32ed604dbec1fb33312e
#
_cell.length_a   1.000
_cell.length_b   1.000
_cell.length_c   1.000
_cell.angle_alpha   90.00
_cell.angle_beta   90.00
_cell.angle_gamma   90.00
#
_symmetry.space_group_name_H-M   'P 1'
#
loop_
_entity.id
_entity.type
_entity.pdbx_description
1 polymer ?
#
loop_
_entity_poly.entity_id
_entity_poly.type
_entity_poly.pdbx_seq_one_letter_code
_entity_poly.pdbx_strand_id
1 'polypeptide(L)'
;MKQPLPVPAKADPGFTLEEMKNFVRQHFNDFVNRKLSDVALKNFSEDFLDHDEPGGAVVGPVAAKTMMEHAYQRWPDLHVEVVDILAEGDKVMVRNVWTATEKSTGKRIQFGGFVLWRFANRKIVERWATLTPPGEVD
;
A
#
# COMPACT_ATOMS: atom_id res chain seq x y z
N MET A 1 -10.96 17.64 -13.82
CA MET A 1 -11.44 16.33 -14.31
C MET A 1 -10.25 15.37 -14.38
N LYS A 2 -10.42 14.21 -13.77
CA LYS A 2 -9.36 13.19 -13.83
C LYS A 2 -9.32 12.58 -15.21
N GLN A 3 -8.12 12.38 -15.72
CA GLN A 3 -7.96 11.66 -16.97
C GLN A 3 -8.27 10.18 -16.76
N PRO A 4 -8.93 9.52 -17.72
CA PRO A 4 -9.10 8.08 -17.61
C PRO A 4 -7.74 7.40 -17.66
N LEU A 5 -7.60 6.36 -16.86
CA LEU A 5 -6.39 5.55 -16.86
C LEU A 5 -6.26 4.82 -18.20
N PRO A 6 -5.05 4.68 -18.72
CA PRO A 6 -4.85 3.86 -19.91
C PRO A 6 -5.27 2.42 -19.64
N VAL A 7 -6.07 1.86 -20.52
CA VAL A 7 -6.59 0.48 -20.39
C VAL A 7 -6.42 -0.24 -21.73
N PRO A 8 -6.10 -1.51 -21.68
CA PRO A 8 -5.44 -2.24 -20.62
C PRO A 8 -3.93 -2.04 -20.73
N ALA A 9 -3.30 -1.71 -19.63
CA ALA A 9 -1.85 -1.65 -19.63
C ALA A 9 -1.28 -3.06 -19.48
N LYS A 10 -0.12 -3.29 -20.07
CA LYS A 10 0.57 -4.58 -20.00
C LYS A 10 1.62 -4.53 -18.91
N ALA A 11 1.87 -5.70 -18.31
CA ALA A 11 3.00 -5.83 -17.38
C ALA A 11 4.31 -5.55 -18.10
N ASP A 12 5.32 -5.11 -17.36
CA ASP A 12 6.66 -4.92 -17.89
C ASP A 12 7.21 -6.25 -18.45
N PRO A 13 7.96 -6.23 -19.55
CA PRO A 13 8.56 -7.44 -20.09
C PRO A 13 9.41 -8.16 -19.02
N GLY A 14 9.16 -9.46 -18.84
CA GLY A 14 9.88 -10.27 -17.87
C GLY A 14 9.48 -10.07 -16.41
N PHE A 15 8.51 -9.20 -16.13
CA PHE A 15 7.97 -9.03 -14.78
C PHE A 15 6.66 -9.83 -14.70
N THR A 16 6.75 -11.05 -14.20
CA THR A 16 5.61 -11.97 -14.21
C THR A 16 4.56 -11.57 -13.16
N LEU A 17 3.35 -12.09 -13.32
CA LEU A 17 2.28 -11.86 -12.34
C LEU A 17 2.68 -12.38 -10.96
N GLU A 18 3.37 -13.53 -10.89
CA GLU A 18 3.86 -14.06 -9.62
C GLU A 18 4.91 -13.15 -9.00
N GLU A 19 5.83 -12.61 -9.79
CA GLU A 19 6.84 -11.67 -9.30
C GLU A 19 6.19 -10.39 -8.80
N MET A 20 5.16 -9.90 -9.48
CA MET A 20 4.41 -8.70 -9.05
C MET A 20 3.71 -8.95 -7.72
N LYS A 21 3.07 -10.11 -7.56
CA LYS A 21 2.43 -10.47 -6.30
C LYS A 21 3.45 -10.60 -5.17
N ASN A 22 4.58 -11.22 -5.43
CA ASN A 22 5.65 -11.35 -4.44
C ASN A 22 6.22 -9.98 -4.06
N PHE A 23 6.37 -9.08 -5.02
CA PHE A 23 6.80 -7.71 -4.76
C PHE A 23 5.84 -7.01 -3.79
N VAL A 24 4.54 -7.14 -4.00
CA VAL A 24 3.53 -6.51 -3.13
C VAL A 24 3.56 -7.13 -1.73
N ARG A 25 3.63 -8.45 -1.62
CA ARG A 25 3.75 -9.11 -0.31
C ARG A 25 4.98 -8.63 0.45
N GLN A 26 6.12 -8.58 -0.24
CA GLN A 26 7.36 -8.14 0.37
C GLN A 26 7.29 -6.66 0.75
N HIS A 27 6.67 -5.84 -0.10
CA HIS A 27 6.49 -4.42 0.18
C HIS A 27 5.69 -4.19 1.47
N PHE A 28 4.55 -4.86 1.63
CA PHE A 28 3.77 -4.76 2.85
C PHE A 28 4.56 -5.22 4.06
N ASN A 29 5.25 -6.33 3.95
CA ASN A 29 6.03 -6.84 5.07
C ASN A 29 7.16 -5.89 5.47
N ASP A 30 7.90 -5.38 4.51
CA ASP A 30 9.02 -4.47 4.80
C ASP A 30 8.53 -3.11 5.26
N PHE A 31 7.61 -2.51 4.51
CA PHE A 31 7.17 -1.13 4.72
C PHE A 31 6.31 -0.99 5.98
N VAL A 32 5.47 -1.96 6.27
CA VAL A 32 4.53 -1.90 7.40
C VAL A 32 5.04 -2.71 8.59
N ASN A 33 5.23 -4.02 8.41
CA ASN A 33 5.51 -4.91 9.53
C ASN A 33 6.91 -4.72 10.10
N ARG A 34 7.90 -4.59 9.24
CA ARG A 34 9.30 -4.40 9.64
C ARG A 34 9.67 -2.93 9.84
N LYS A 35 8.78 -2.01 9.48
CA LYS A 35 8.96 -0.57 9.63
C LYS A 35 10.21 -0.03 8.92
N LEU A 36 10.49 -0.58 7.75
CA LEU A 36 11.59 -0.14 6.90
C LEU A 36 11.09 0.95 5.95
N SER A 37 10.91 2.14 6.46
CA SER A 37 10.30 3.24 5.69
C SER A 37 11.08 3.59 4.41
N ASP A 38 12.37 3.33 4.39
CA ASP A 38 13.23 3.62 3.22
C ASP A 38 12.88 2.77 1.99
N VAL A 39 12.16 1.64 2.16
CA VAL A 39 11.75 0.86 0.98
C VAL A 39 10.84 1.66 0.05
N ALA A 40 10.17 2.69 0.57
CA ALA A 40 9.37 3.59 -0.26
C ALA A 40 10.21 4.21 -1.37
N LEU A 41 11.45 4.59 -1.05
CA LEU A 41 12.36 5.24 -2.01
C LEU A 41 12.78 4.29 -3.14
N LYS A 42 12.74 2.99 -2.89
CA LYS A 42 13.08 1.97 -3.87
C LYS A 42 11.86 1.46 -4.63
N ASN A 43 10.75 1.26 -3.93
CA ASN A 43 9.59 0.56 -4.47
C ASN A 43 8.61 1.49 -5.22
N PHE A 44 8.51 2.75 -4.83
CA PHE A 44 7.64 3.71 -5.50
C PHE A 44 8.40 4.47 -6.57
N SER A 45 7.73 4.77 -7.68
CA SER A 45 8.30 5.62 -8.72
C SER A 45 8.34 7.08 -8.27
N GLU A 46 9.16 7.90 -8.93
CA GLU A 46 9.25 9.33 -8.63
C GLU A 46 7.89 10.04 -8.80
N ASP A 47 7.08 9.56 -9.73
CA ASP A 47 5.75 10.11 -10.00
C ASP A 47 4.63 9.29 -9.36
N PHE A 48 4.94 8.49 -8.35
CA PHE A 48 3.96 7.69 -7.63
C PHE A 48 2.78 8.55 -7.17
N LEU A 49 1.58 8.04 -7.39
CA LEU A 49 0.34 8.73 -7.02
C LEU A 49 -0.53 7.82 -6.16
N ASP A 50 -0.79 8.24 -4.93
CA ASP A 50 -1.75 7.59 -4.04
C ASP A 50 -3.06 8.38 -4.09
N HIS A 51 -4.11 7.75 -4.60
CA HIS A 51 -5.40 8.42 -4.81
C HIS A 51 -6.25 8.56 -3.56
N ASP A 52 -5.89 7.87 -2.47
CA ASP A 52 -6.81 7.69 -1.34
C ASP A 52 -6.42 8.46 -0.08
N GLU A 53 -5.49 9.38 -0.22
CA GLU A 53 -5.06 10.14 0.94
C GLU A 53 -6.00 11.30 1.26
N PRO A 54 -6.35 11.49 2.54
CA PRO A 54 -7.15 12.64 2.96
C PRO A 54 -6.47 13.95 2.60
N GLY A 55 -7.24 14.89 2.06
CA GLY A 55 -6.73 16.21 1.72
C GLY A 55 -6.04 16.28 0.37
N GLY A 56 -6.07 15.20 -0.40
CA GLY A 56 -5.50 15.16 -1.74
C GLY A 56 -4.57 13.99 -1.94
N ALA A 57 -4.08 13.85 -3.16
CA ALA A 57 -3.22 12.75 -3.52
C ALA A 57 -1.81 12.94 -2.95
N VAL A 58 -1.22 11.86 -2.46
CA VAL A 58 0.20 11.81 -2.14
C VAL A 58 0.97 11.55 -3.42
N VAL A 59 1.99 12.33 -3.66
CA VAL A 59 2.82 12.22 -4.86
C VAL A 59 4.27 11.98 -4.46
N GLY A 60 4.83 10.91 -5.01
CA GLY A 60 6.23 10.59 -4.87
C GLY A 60 6.60 9.75 -3.66
N PRO A 61 7.79 9.14 -3.70
CA PRO A 61 8.21 8.18 -2.69
C PRO A 61 8.54 8.82 -1.33
N VAL A 62 9.05 10.06 -1.31
CA VAL A 62 9.39 10.74 -0.06
C VAL A 62 8.13 11.03 0.75
N ALA A 63 7.07 11.49 0.10
CA ALA A 63 5.80 11.75 0.79
C ALA A 63 5.21 10.45 1.34
N ALA A 64 5.26 9.36 0.58
CA ALA A 64 4.80 8.06 1.04
C ALA A 64 5.59 7.57 2.26
N LYS A 65 6.91 7.75 2.25
CA LYS A 65 7.76 7.41 3.38
C LYS A 65 7.36 8.18 4.63
N THR A 66 7.21 9.49 4.50
CA THR A 66 6.86 10.37 5.62
C THR A 66 5.51 9.99 6.22
N MET A 67 4.53 9.71 5.39
CA MET A 67 3.21 9.31 5.85
C MET A 67 3.25 8.00 6.64
N MET A 68 4.01 7.02 6.16
CA MET A 68 4.13 5.76 6.88
C MET A 68 4.86 5.95 8.21
N GLU A 69 5.86 6.81 8.26
CA GLU A 69 6.55 7.11 9.52
C GLU A 69 5.60 7.73 10.56
N HIS A 70 4.67 8.57 10.13
CA HIS A 70 3.62 9.08 11.01
C HIS A 70 2.71 7.95 11.52
N ALA A 71 2.40 6.97 10.66
CA ALA A 71 1.61 5.82 11.06
C ALA A 71 2.34 4.96 12.11
N TYR A 72 3.65 4.79 11.97
CA TYR A 72 4.45 4.07 12.99
C TYR A 72 4.40 4.77 14.35
N GLN A 73 4.41 6.11 14.34
CA GLN A 73 4.34 6.88 15.58
C GLN A 73 2.98 6.73 16.26
N ARG A 74 1.92 6.76 15.47
CA ARG A 74 0.57 6.57 15.98
C ARG A 74 0.34 5.15 16.48
N TRP A 75 0.84 4.17 15.71
CA TRP A 75 0.64 2.75 15.98
C TRP A 75 1.98 2.01 15.92
N PRO A 76 2.76 2.01 17.03
CA PRO A 76 4.09 1.36 17.01
C PRO A 76 4.05 -0.15 16.72
N ASP A 77 2.93 -0.80 16.98
CA ASP A 77 2.72 -2.22 16.68
C ASP A 77 1.89 -2.48 15.42
N LEU A 78 1.77 -1.49 14.54
CA LEU A 78 1.01 -1.64 13.30
C LEU A 78 1.48 -2.87 12.53
N HIS A 79 0.52 -3.69 12.13
CA HIS A 79 0.77 -4.93 11.40
C HIS A 79 -0.26 -5.09 10.30
N VAL A 80 0.16 -5.58 9.15
CA VAL A 80 -0.72 -5.89 8.04
C VAL A 80 -0.56 -7.34 7.63
N GLU A 81 -1.69 -7.98 7.35
CA GLU A 81 -1.73 -9.32 6.76
C GLU A 81 -2.39 -9.24 5.40
N VAL A 82 -1.73 -9.79 4.39
CA VAL A 82 -2.31 -9.96 3.06
C VAL A 82 -3.09 -11.27 3.06
N VAL A 83 -4.42 -11.17 2.96
CA VAL A 83 -5.29 -12.34 3.04
C VAL A 83 -5.49 -12.95 1.66
N ASP A 84 -5.77 -12.12 0.67
CA ASP A 84 -5.90 -12.54 -0.73
C ASP A 84 -5.08 -11.64 -1.62
N ILE A 85 -4.57 -12.19 -2.71
CA ILE A 85 -3.83 -11.42 -3.69
C ILE A 85 -4.11 -11.96 -5.09
N LEU A 86 -4.40 -11.05 -6.01
CA LEU A 86 -4.68 -11.35 -7.42
C LEU A 86 -3.86 -10.39 -8.27
N ALA A 87 -3.48 -10.82 -9.46
CA ALA A 87 -2.76 -9.97 -10.39
C ALA A 87 -3.23 -10.21 -11.82
N GLU A 88 -3.29 -9.14 -12.59
CA GLU A 88 -3.61 -9.20 -14.03
C GLU A 88 -3.04 -7.96 -14.71
N GLY A 89 -2.46 -8.14 -15.89
CA GLY A 89 -1.86 -7.03 -16.63
C GLY A 89 -0.72 -6.41 -15.84
N ASP A 90 -0.83 -5.11 -15.58
CA ASP A 90 0.15 -4.36 -14.78
C ASP A 90 -0.32 -4.10 -13.35
N LYS A 91 -1.36 -4.82 -12.89
CA LYS A 91 -2.00 -4.52 -11.61
C LYS A 91 -2.01 -5.70 -10.66
N VAL A 92 -1.94 -5.37 -9.38
CA VAL A 92 -2.09 -6.34 -8.28
C VAL A 92 -3.17 -5.83 -7.34
N MET A 93 -4.13 -6.69 -7.00
CA MET A 93 -5.16 -6.41 -6.01
C MET A 93 -4.91 -7.24 -4.78
N VAL A 94 -4.96 -6.62 -3.60
CA VAL A 94 -4.89 -7.34 -2.33
C VAL A 94 -6.14 -7.07 -1.51
N ARG A 95 -6.52 -8.09 -0.72
CA ARG A 95 -7.41 -7.89 0.43
C ARG A 95 -6.55 -8.05 1.67
N ASN A 96 -6.59 -7.06 2.54
CA ASN A 96 -5.71 -7.01 3.70
C ASN A 96 -6.47 -6.74 4.99
N VAL A 97 -5.83 -7.11 6.10
CA VAL A 97 -6.30 -6.80 7.45
C VAL A 97 -5.15 -6.15 8.20
N TRP A 98 -5.44 -5.00 8.78
CA TRP A 98 -4.49 -4.21 9.56
C TRP A 98 -4.90 -4.26 11.02
N THR A 99 -3.93 -4.43 11.89
CA THR A 99 -4.15 -4.41 13.35
C THR A 99 -3.14 -3.49 14.01
N ALA A 100 -3.55 -2.90 15.13
CA ALA A 100 -2.68 -2.02 15.92
C ALA A 100 -3.28 -1.85 17.31
N THR A 101 -2.51 -1.23 18.22
CA THR A 101 -3.00 -0.80 19.51
C THR A 101 -3.07 0.72 19.51
N GLU A 102 -4.23 1.28 19.83
CA GLU A 102 -4.39 2.72 19.97
C GLU A 102 -3.68 3.20 21.23
N LYS A 103 -2.67 4.06 21.08
CA LYS A 103 -1.85 4.52 22.22
C LYS A 103 -2.68 5.23 23.30
N SER A 104 -3.65 6.01 22.86
CA SER A 104 -4.44 6.83 23.79
C SER A 104 -5.36 6.00 24.69
N THR A 105 -5.76 4.81 24.27
CA THR A 105 -6.74 3.98 24.99
C THR A 105 -6.19 2.62 25.40
N GLY A 106 -5.09 2.17 24.80
CA GLY A 106 -4.58 0.82 24.97
C GLY A 106 -5.42 -0.26 24.30
N LYS A 107 -6.43 0.11 23.52
CA LYS A 107 -7.34 -0.85 22.89
C LYS A 107 -6.82 -1.32 21.54
N ARG A 108 -7.09 -2.59 21.25
CA ARG A 108 -6.80 -3.13 19.91
C ARG A 108 -7.78 -2.58 18.91
N ILE A 109 -7.26 -2.18 17.75
CA ILE A 109 -8.06 -1.74 16.61
C ILE A 109 -7.77 -2.60 15.40
N GLN A 110 -8.72 -2.65 14.49
CA GLN A 110 -8.61 -3.36 13.24
C GLN A 110 -9.26 -2.55 12.13
N PHE A 111 -8.65 -2.57 10.97
CA PHE A 111 -9.24 -2.06 9.74
C PHE A 111 -8.76 -2.92 8.58
N GLY A 112 -9.37 -2.76 7.43
CA GLY A 112 -8.95 -3.55 6.28
C GLY A 112 -9.81 -3.29 5.06
N GLY A 113 -9.51 -3.95 4.00
CA GLY A 113 -10.20 -3.82 2.75
C GLY A 113 -9.34 -4.18 1.57
N PHE A 114 -9.45 -3.39 0.51
CA PHE A 114 -8.83 -3.70 -0.76
C PHE A 114 -7.88 -2.59 -1.18
N VAL A 115 -6.73 -2.98 -1.73
CA VAL A 115 -5.75 -2.06 -2.30
C VAL A 115 -5.40 -2.54 -3.69
N LEU A 116 -5.47 -1.65 -4.66
CA LEU A 116 -5.06 -1.92 -6.03
C LEU A 116 -3.77 -1.16 -6.31
N TRP A 117 -2.78 -1.88 -6.79
CA TRP A 117 -1.46 -1.35 -7.14
C TRP A 117 -1.27 -1.45 -8.65
N ARG A 118 -0.73 -0.40 -9.27
CA ARG A 118 -0.31 -0.44 -10.66
C ARG A 118 1.20 -0.28 -10.76
N PHE A 119 1.81 -1.05 -11.65
CA PHE A 119 3.26 -1.08 -11.85
C PHE A 119 3.66 -0.52 -13.20
N ALA A 120 4.80 0.13 -13.25
CA ALA A 120 5.52 0.47 -14.48
C ALA A 120 7.01 0.52 -14.15
N ASN A 121 7.84 0.01 -15.07
CA ASN A 121 9.30 -0.05 -14.88
C ASN A 121 9.68 -0.74 -13.55
N ARG A 122 8.95 -1.80 -13.20
CA ARG A 122 9.14 -2.60 -11.99
C ARG A 122 9.01 -1.81 -10.69
N LYS A 123 8.30 -0.69 -10.73
CA LYS A 123 8.00 0.14 -9.56
C LYS A 123 6.51 0.37 -9.45
N ILE A 124 6.05 0.66 -8.24
CA ILE A 124 4.65 1.03 -7.99
C ILE A 124 4.47 2.47 -8.46
N VAL A 125 3.54 2.69 -9.39
CA VAL A 125 3.26 4.03 -9.93
C VAL A 125 1.94 4.60 -9.46
N GLU A 126 0.98 3.76 -9.06
CA GLU A 126 -0.32 4.22 -8.56
C GLU A 126 -0.89 3.27 -7.53
N ARG A 127 -1.67 3.83 -6.62
CA ARG A 127 -2.37 3.08 -5.59
C ARG A 127 -3.79 3.63 -5.42
N TRP A 128 -4.74 2.71 -5.31
CA TRP A 128 -6.13 2.99 -4.89
C TRP A 128 -6.45 2.08 -3.72
N ALA A 129 -7.14 2.58 -2.72
CA ALA A 129 -7.54 1.76 -1.59
C ALA A 129 -8.97 2.07 -1.16
N THR A 130 -9.65 1.05 -0.71
CA THR A 130 -10.93 1.19 -0.01
C THR A 130 -10.76 0.42 1.30
N LEU A 131 -10.55 1.15 2.38
CA LEU A 131 -10.32 0.60 3.70
C LEU A 131 -11.42 1.03 4.65
N THR A 132 -11.83 0.12 5.54
CA THR A 132 -12.77 0.48 6.59
C THR A 132 -12.10 1.41 7.60
N PRO A 133 -12.87 2.27 8.30
CA PRO A 133 -12.30 3.04 9.41
C PRO A 133 -11.78 2.10 10.50
N PRO A 134 -10.75 2.53 11.27
CA PRO A 134 -10.31 1.74 12.41
C PRO A 134 -11.45 1.54 13.42
N GLY A 135 -11.64 0.28 13.81
CA GLY A 135 -12.65 -0.10 14.79
C GLY A 135 -12.03 -0.94 15.90
N GLU A 136 -12.60 -0.84 17.11
CA GLU A 136 -12.11 -1.63 18.23
C GLU A 136 -12.44 -3.11 18.01
N VAL A 137 -11.53 -3.98 18.41
CA VAL A 137 -11.74 -5.44 18.44
C VAL A 137 -11.50 -5.97 19.84
N ASP A 138 -12.30 -6.97 20.19
CA ASP A 138 -12.22 -7.60 21.50
C ASP A 138 -10.99 -8.50 21.64
#